data_27391bca27f459c191fbd8e0584a761a
#
_entry.id   27391bca27f459c191fbd8e0584a761a
#
_cell.length_a   1.000
_cell.length_b   1.000
_cell.length_c   1.000
_cell.angle_alpha   90.00
_cell.angle_beta   90.00
_cell.angle_gamma   90.00
#
_symmetry.space_group_name_H-M   'P 1'
#
loop_
_entity.id
_entity.type
_entity.pdbx_description
1 polymer ?
#
loop_
_entity_poly.entity_id
_entity_poly.type
_entity_poly.pdbx_seq_one_letter_code
_entity_poly.pdbx_strand_id
1 'polypeptide(L)'
;ALATVSMYDMGEYFRTGLNRTRTAETRNKDLQTEAEQRYTAFESGTPVYGPGQNDAVFPEAAESNDFYQTERGKVASNDRRTTPASYAKFMNFYPFNDMDSISPRPILFVVGEVAPSRCYTDTAYAMAAEPKELVVIEGANRIDLYDRTEMIPWNKLTSFFEQHLNK
;
A
#
# COMPACT_ATOMS: atom_id res chain seq x y z
N ALA A 1 -15.46 13.28 -6.73
CA ALA A 1 -14.03 13.34 -6.94
C ALA A 1 -13.32 12.39 -5.97
N LEU A 2 -12.16 11.87 -6.36
CA LEU A 2 -11.32 10.97 -5.57
C LEU A 2 -9.86 11.43 -5.67
N ALA A 3 -9.12 11.40 -4.57
CA ALA A 3 -7.67 11.56 -4.61
C ALA A 3 -6.99 10.40 -3.87
N THR A 4 -5.89 9.90 -4.42
CA THR A 4 -5.02 8.92 -3.77
C THR A 4 -3.64 9.54 -3.53
N VAL A 5 -3.10 9.36 -2.34
CA VAL A 5 -1.74 9.81 -2.00
C VAL A 5 -0.94 8.61 -1.53
N SER A 6 0.19 8.35 -2.19
CA SER A 6 1.08 7.21 -1.87
C SER A 6 0.36 5.86 -1.82
N MET A 7 -0.51 5.59 -2.79
CA MET A 7 -1.30 4.36 -2.83
C MET A 7 -0.43 3.10 -2.94
N TYR A 8 -1.02 1.96 -2.57
CA TYR A 8 -0.34 0.68 -2.53
C TYR A 8 -1.27 -0.44 -3.00
N ASP A 9 -0.81 -1.30 -3.89
CA ASP A 9 -1.51 -2.56 -4.20
C ASP A 9 -1.02 -3.66 -3.26
N MET A 10 -1.74 -3.87 -2.18
CA MET A 10 -1.42 -4.93 -1.22
C MET A 10 -1.48 -6.32 -1.86
N GLY A 11 -2.39 -6.54 -2.78
CA GLY A 11 -2.51 -7.82 -3.48
C GLY A 11 -1.30 -8.09 -4.36
N GLU A 12 -0.89 -7.14 -5.19
CA GLU A 12 0.31 -7.26 -6.01
C GLU A 12 1.55 -7.41 -5.15
N TYR A 13 1.68 -6.63 -4.07
CA TYR A 13 2.80 -6.76 -3.13
C TYR A 13 2.94 -8.19 -2.57
N PHE A 14 1.85 -8.78 -2.10
CA PHE A 14 1.89 -10.16 -1.59
C PHE A 14 2.14 -11.20 -2.69
N ARG A 15 1.72 -10.93 -3.94
CA ARG A 15 1.99 -11.84 -5.08
C ARG A 15 3.42 -11.74 -5.59
N THR A 16 3.98 -10.54 -5.69
CA THR A 16 5.21 -10.27 -6.46
C THR A 16 6.33 -9.61 -5.65
N GLY A 17 6.07 -9.17 -4.43
CA GLY A 17 7.00 -8.40 -3.60
C GLY A 17 7.15 -6.96 -4.04
N LEU A 18 7.86 -6.19 -3.24
CA LEU A 18 8.24 -4.82 -3.59
C LEU A 18 9.15 -4.85 -4.83
N ASN A 19 8.90 -3.94 -5.76
CA ASN A 19 9.61 -3.91 -7.05
C ASN A 19 9.50 -5.21 -7.87
N ARG A 20 8.49 -6.04 -7.60
CA ARG A 20 8.22 -7.31 -8.32
C ARG A 20 9.38 -8.31 -8.24
N THR A 21 10.08 -8.35 -7.12
CA THR A 21 11.26 -9.19 -6.91
C THR A 21 10.95 -10.61 -6.44
N ARG A 22 9.71 -10.88 -6.00
CA ARG A 22 9.30 -12.17 -5.45
C ARG A 22 9.06 -13.18 -6.57
N THR A 23 9.71 -14.35 -6.48
CA THR A 23 9.53 -15.43 -7.44
C THR A 23 8.24 -16.23 -7.18
N ALA A 24 7.80 -16.97 -8.21
CA ALA A 24 6.68 -17.92 -8.05
C ALA A 24 6.99 -19.02 -7.04
N GLU A 25 8.24 -19.46 -6.98
CA GLU A 25 8.71 -20.48 -6.03
C GLU A 25 8.56 -19.97 -4.58
N THR A 26 9.08 -18.78 -4.28
CA THR A 26 8.94 -18.15 -2.96
C THR A 26 7.47 -18.00 -2.58
N ARG A 27 6.66 -17.50 -3.49
CA ARG A 27 5.22 -17.36 -3.26
C ARG A 27 4.53 -18.69 -2.93
N ASN A 28 4.85 -19.76 -3.68
CA ASN A 28 4.26 -21.07 -3.46
C ASN A 28 4.68 -21.67 -2.11
N LYS A 29 5.95 -21.48 -1.72
CA LYS A 29 6.44 -21.87 -0.40
C LYS A 29 5.69 -21.17 0.73
N ASP A 30 5.46 -19.87 0.58
CA ASP A 30 4.71 -19.10 1.59
C ASP A 30 3.27 -19.57 1.69
N LEU A 31 2.61 -19.86 0.56
CA LEU A 31 1.25 -20.42 0.54
C LEU A 31 1.17 -21.80 1.21
N GLN A 32 2.19 -22.63 1.02
CA GLN A 32 2.27 -23.94 1.69
C GLN A 32 2.42 -23.75 3.20
N THR A 33 3.35 -22.90 3.64
CA THR A 33 3.55 -22.59 5.06
C THR A 33 2.28 -22.04 5.70
N GLU A 34 1.57 -21.16 4.99
CA GLU A 34 0.29 -20.63 5.42
C GLU A 34 -0.76 -21.72 5.61
N ALA A 35 -0.87 -22.63 4.64
CA ALA A 35 -1.81 -23.73 4.73
C ALA A 35 -1.54 -24.63 5.96
N GLU A 36 -0.28 -24.96 6.21
CA GLU A 36 0.14 -25.74 7.39
C GLU A 36 -0.20 -25.01 8.71
N GLN A 37 0.08 -23.71 8.78
CA GLN A 37 -0.24 -22.91 9.96
C GLN A 37 -1.75 -22.78 10.23
N ARG A 38 -2.58 -22.80 9.19
CA ARG A 38 -4.05 -22.82 9.36
C ARG A 38 -4.52 -24.10 10.02
N TYR A 39 -3.95 -25.26 9.67
CA TYR A 39 -4.24 -26.52 10.36
C TYR A 39 -3.81 -26.47 11.82
N THR A 40 -2.58 -26.02 12.09
CA THR A 40 -2.08 -25.88 13.46
C THR A 40 -2.95 -24.94 14.30
N ALA A 41 -3.35 -23.80 13.75
CA ALA A 41 -4.24 -22.87 14.42
C ALA A 41 -5.63 -23.45 14.68
N PHE A 42 -6.15 -24.25 13.75
CA PHE A 42 -7.42 -24.95 13.91
C PHE A 42 -7.36 -26.00 15.03
N GLU A 43 -6.33 -26.85 15.04
CA GLU A 43 -6.15 -27.91 16.04
C GLU A 43 -5.89 -27.35 17.45
N SER A 44 -5.10 -26.30 17.56
CA SER A 44 -4.75 -25.67 18.84
C SER A 44 -5.81 -24.69 19.35
N GLY A 45 -6.73 -24.25 18.51
CA GLY A 45 -7.67 -23.16 18.81
C GLY A 45 -7.00 -21.80 18.98
N THR A 46 -5.71 -21.66 18.63
CA THR A 46 -4.93 -20.43 18.84
C THR A 46 -4.32 -19.97 17.50
N PRO A 47 -4.61 -18.75 17.03
CA PRO A 47 -3.98 -18.21 15.83
C PRO A 47 -2.47 -18.05 15.99
N VAL A 48 -1.72 -18.36 14.92
CA VAL A 48 -0.30 -18.00 14.81
C VAL A 48 -0.22 -16.55 14.30
N TYR A 49 0.51 -15.71 15.00
CA TYR A 49 0.73 -14.32 14.63
C TYR A 49 2.16 -14.11 14.11
N GLY A 50 2.29 -13.28 13.09
CA GLY A 50 3.58 -12.72 12.69
C GLY A 50 4.11 -11.70 13.69
N PRO A 51 5.29 -11.11 13.43
CA PRO A 51 5.83 -10.04 14.26
C PRO A 51 4.90 -8.82 14.27
N GLY A 52 4.90 -8.09 15.37
CA GLY A 52 4.20 -6.80 15.45
C GLY A 52 4.84 -5.76 14.53
N GLN A 53 4.09 -4.73 14.13
CA GLN A 53 4.60 -3.65 13.28
C GLN A 53 5.82 -2.95 13.90
N ASN A 54 5.84 -2.84 15.22
CA ASN A 54 6.94 -2.21 15.96
C ASN A 54 8.22 -3.06 16.01
N ASP A 55 8.11 -4.36 15.77
CA ASP A 55 9.23 -5.32 15.83
C ASP A 55 9.64 -5.80 14.44
N ALA A 56 8.81 -5.55 13.42
CA ALA A 56 9.08 -5.98 12.07
C ALA A 56 10.22 -5.15 11.45
N VAL A 57 11.24 -5.83 10.93
CA VAL A 57 12.33 -5.21 10.18
C VAL A 57 12.14 -5.54 8.71
N PHE A 58 11.94 -4.50 7.92
CA PHE A 58 11.80 -4.59 6.47
C PHE A 58 13.01 -3.89 5.83
N PRO A 59 14.09 -4.61 5.52
CA PRO A 59 15.31 -4.00 4.95
C PRO A 59 15.02 -3.19 3.68
N GLU A 60 14.07 -3.67 2.87
CA GLU A 60 13.63 -3.03 1.62
C GLU A 60 12.70 -1.82 1.85
N ALA A 61 12.28 -1.59 3.10
CA ALA A 61 11.37 -0.53 3.48
C ALA A 61 11.89 0.27 4.68
N ALA A 62 13.17 0.67 4.63
CA ALA A 62 13.83 1.38 5.72
C ALA A 62 13.07 2.65 6.16
N GLU A 63 12.43 3.36 5.23
CA GLU A 63 11.61 4.52 5.54
C GLU A 63 10.36 4.17 6.36
N SER A 64 9.76 2.99 6.12
CA SER A 64 8.64 2.50 6.91
C SER A 64 9.08 2.20 8.35
N ASN A 65 10.25 1.60 8.52
CA ASN A 65 10.81 1.36 9.85
C ASN A 65 11.09 2.68 10.57
N ASP A 66 11.68 3.68 9.88
CA ASP A 66 11.92 5.00 10.44
C ASP A 66 10.61 5.68 10.91
N PHE A 67 9.55 5.58 10.13
CA PHE A 67 8.27 6.16 10.50
C PHE A 67 7.60 5.39 11.65
N TYR A 68 7.36 4.09 11.47
CA TYR A 68 6.50 3.32 12.40
C TYR A 68 7.19 2.90 13.70
N GLN A 69 8.53 2.92 13.77
CA GLN A 69 9.29 2.43 14.93
C GLN A 69 9.96 3.55 15.74
N THR A 70 9.84 4.80 15.30
CA THR A 70 10.42 5.97 15.98
C THR A 70 9.33 6.93 16.45
N GLU A 71 9.71 7.97 17.19
CA GLU A 71 8.80 9.03 17.63
C GLU A 71 8.07 9.74 16.49
N ARG A 72 8.53 9.55 15.24
CA ARG A 72 7.91 10.16 14.05
C ARG A 72 6.47 9.68 13.84
N GLY A 73 6.19 8.38 14.02
CA GLY A 73 4.85 7.84 13.81
C GLY A 73 4.53 6.61 14.67
N LYS A 74 5.39 6.28 15.64
CA LYS A 74 5.15 5.17 16.54
C LYS A 74 4.04 5.50 17.54
N VAL A 75 3.00 4.68 17.53
CA VAL A 75 1.94 4.72 18.54
C VAL A 75 1.68 3.31 19.06
N ALA A 76 1.28 3.18 20.34
CA ALA A 76 1.03 1.88 20.95
C ALA A 76 0.00 1.03 20.19
N SER A 77 -1.00 1.67 19.59
CA SER A 77 -2.03 1.00 18.78
C SER A 77 -1.53 0.48 17.42
N ASN A 78 -0.31 0.82 17.00
CA ASN A 78 0.27 0.35 15.75
C ASN A 78 0.96 -1.01 15.86
N ASP A 79 1.05 -1.60 17.04
CA ASP A 79 1.58 -2.98 17.18
C ASP A 79 0.55 -4.00 16.65
N ARG A 80 0.23 -3.86 15.38
CA ARG A 80 -0.68 -4.76 14.68
C ARG A 80 0.06 -6.00 14.23
N ARG A 81 -0.51 -7.14 14.56
CA ARG A 81 0.01 -8.44 14.14
C ARG A 81 -0.93 -9.05 13.12
N THR A 82 -0.37 -9.44 11.99
CA THR A 82 -1.12 -10.20 10.98
C THR A 82 -0.94 -11.69 11.21
N THR A 83 -1.94 -12.48 10.84
CA THR A 83 -1.76 -13.92 10.75
C THR A 83 -1.20 -14.26 9.37
N PRO A 84 -0.22 -15.17 9.24
CA PRO A 84 0.22 -15.65 7.93
C PRO A 84 -0.95 -16.19 7.09
N ALA A 85 -1.95 -16.78 7.73
CA ALA A 85 -3.20 -17.21 7.08
C ALA A 85 -3.98 -16.09 6.35
N SER A 86 -3.59 -14.82 6.52
CA SER A 86 -4.15 -13.70 5.77
C SER A 86 -3.49 -13.47 4.41
N TYR A 87 -2.32 -14.06 4.17
CA TYR A 87 -1.53 -13.76 2.96
C TYR A 87 -2.23 -14.22 1.68
N ALA A 88 -2.84 -15.42 1.68
CA ALA A 88 -3.61 -15.88 0.53
C ALA A 88 -4.81 -14.97 0.23
N LYS A 89 -5.43 -14.38 1.26
CA LYS A 89 -6.51 -13.41 1.09
C LYS A 89 -6.01 -12.13 0.44
N PHE A 90 -4.84 -11.63 0.88
CA PHE A 90 -4.20 -10.49 0.23
C PHE A 90 -3.80 -10.80 -1.22
N MET A 91 -3.23 -11.97 -1.49
CA MET A 91 -2.87 -12.38 -2.84
C MET A 91 -4.07 -12.45 -3.79
N ASN A 92 -5.27 -12.71 -3.27
CA ASN A 92 -6.52 -12.71 -4.03
C ASN A 92 -7.22 -11.34 -4.08
N PHE A 93 -6.59 -10.30 -3.58
CA PHE A 93 -7.10 -8.93 -3.66
C PHE A 93 -6.52 -8.24 -4.90
N TYR A 94 -7.40 -7.77 -5.78
CA TYR A 94 -7.06 -7.11 -7.05
C TYR A 94 -7.76 -5.75 -7.12
N PRO A 95 -7.23 -4.73 -6.41
CA PRO A 95 -7.91 -3.45 -6.27
C PRO A 95 -8.04 -2.65 -7.56
N PHE A 96 -7.28 -2.99 -8.60
CA PHE A 96 -7.25 -2.23 -9.86
C PHE A 96 -8.09 -2.85 -10.97
N ASN A 97 -8.75 -4.01 -10.75
CA ASN A 97 -9.50 -4.69 -11.82
C ASN A 97 -10.57 -3.81 -12.48
N ASP A 98 -11.19 -2.91 -11.72
CA ASP A 98 -12.30 -2.08 -12.19
C ASP A 98 -11.97 -0.57 -12.10
N MET A 99 -10.71 -0.20 -12.30
CA MET A 99 -10.25 1.20 -12.22
C MET A 99 -10.95 2.12 -13.21
N ASP A 100 -11.32 1.61 -14.38
CA ASP A 100 -12.07 2.33 -15.40
C ASP A 100 -13.49 2.69 -14.96
N SER A 101 -14.09 1.90 -14.06
CA SER A 101 -15.42 2.14 -13.50
C SER A 101 -15.51 3.35 -12.56
N ILE A 102 -14.37 3.93 -12.16
CA ILE A 102 -14.33 5.19 -11.40
C ILE A 102 -14.88 6.33 -12.26
N SER A 103 -14.61 6.30 -13.57
CA SER A 103 -15.19 7.28 -14.51
C SER A 103 -16.74 7.25 -14.46
N PRO A 104 -17.42 8.41 -14.59
CA PRO A 104 -16.91 9.75 -14.91
C PRO A 104 -16.43 10.57 -13.70
N ARG A 105 -16.24 9.95 -12.53
CA ARG A 105 -15.75 10.65 -11.34
C ARG A 105 -14.26 10.99 -11.51
N PRO A 106 -13.88 12.28 -11.37
CA PRO A 106 -12.48 12.67 -11.46
C PRO A 106 -11.62 11.98 -10.40
N ILE A 107 -10.45 11.51 -10.81
CA ILE A 107 -9.46 10.92 -9.90
C ILE A 107 -8.10 11.62 -10.03
N LEU A 108 -7.51 11.99 -8.89
CA LEU A 108 -6.17 12.55 -8.77
C LEU A 108 -5.26 11.52 -8.10
N PHE A 109 -4.16 11.19 -8.76
CA PHE A 109 -3.08 10.37 -8.20
C PHE A 109 -1.92 11.26 -7.77
N VAL A 110 -1.46 11.10 -6.53
CA VAL A 110 -0.28 11.78 -6.00
C VAL A 110 0.72 10.73 -5.53
N VAL A 111 1.96 10.83 -5.97
CA VAL A 111 3.01 9.87 -5.64
C VAL A 111 4.37 10.56 -5.52
N GLY A 112 5.21 10.08 -4.63
CA GLY A 112 6.61 10.50 -4.56
C GLY A 112 7.43 9.93 -5.72
N GLU A 113 8.34 10.75 -6.26
CA GLU A 113 9.16 10.39 -7.41
C GLU A 113 10.01 9.14 -7.15
N VAL A 114 10.62 9.05 -5.96
CA VAL A 114 11.50 7.94 -5.57
C VAL A 114 10.80 6.91 -4.69
N ALA A 115 9.48 6.97 -4.57
CA ALA A 115 8.71 6.03 -3.78
C ALA A 115 8.81 4.60 -4.34
N PRO A 116 9.17 3.58 -3.55
CA PRO A 116 9.19 2.19 -4.00
C PRO A 116 7.83 1.68 -4.48
N SER A 117 6.74 2.31 -4.01
CA SER A 117 5.36 2.01 -4.40
C SER A 117 4.89 2.75 -5.66
N ARG A 118 5.73 3.54 -6.31
CA ARG A 118 5.36 4.34 -7.49
C ARG A 118 4.79 3.48 -8.62
N CYS A 119 5.34 2.29 -8.82
CA CYS A 119 4.86 1.36 -9.85
C CYS A 119 3.37 1.02 -9.72
N TYR A 120 2.82 0.98 -8.50
CA TYR A 120 1.38 0.75 -8.31
C TYR A 120 0.54 1.95 -8.74
N THR A 121 1.01 3.17 -8.45
CA THR A 121 0.34 4.39 -8.92
C THR A 121 0.39 4.50 -10.44
N ASP A 122 1.54 4.25 -11.06
CA ASP A 122 1.69 4.26 -12.52
C ASP A 122 0.76 3.24 -13.19
N THR A 123 0.66 2.02 -12.62
CA THR A 123 -0.26 0.97 -13.10
C THR A 123 -1.72 1.43 -12.97
N ALA A 124 -2.13 1.90 -11.81
CA ALA A 124 -3.51 2.35 -11.57
C ALA A 124 -3.87 3.55 -12.46
N TYR A 125 -2.95 4.50 -12.64
CA TYR A 125 -3.14 5.63 -13.54
C TYR A 125 -3.34 5.17 -15.00
N ALA A 126 -2.55 4.20 -15.47
CA ALA A 126 -2.68 3.67 -16.80
C ALA A 126 -4.04 3.00 -17.03
N MET A 127 -4.59 2.31 -16.03
CA MET A 127 -5.85 1.58 -16.09
C MET A 127 -7.09 2.47 -15.88
N ALA A 128 -6.95 3.58 -15.16
CA ALA A 128 -8.06 4.50 -14.89
C ALA A 128 -8.52 5.18 -16.19
N ALA A 129 -9.84 5.31 -16.37
CA ALA A 129 -10.42 6.13 -17.42
C ALA A 129 -10.44 7.62 -17.07
N GLU A 130 -10.67 8.48 -18.06
CA GLU A 130 -10.80 9.93 -17.85
C GLU A 130 -12.10 10.30 -17.10
N PRO A 131 -12.11 11.41 -16.35
CA PRO A 131 -11.01 12.35 -16.14
C PRO A 131 -10.05 11.90 -15.03
N LYS A 132 -8.75 11.95 -15.29
CA LYS A 132 -7.69 11.57 -14.34
C LYS A 132 -6.51 12.54 -14.39
N GLU A 133 -5.84 12.70 -13.25
CA GLU A 133 -4.64 13.52 -13.14
C GLU A 133 -3.56 12.78 -12.36
N LEU A 134 -2.29 13.03 -12.68
CA LEU A 134 -1.13 12.50 -11.95
C LEU A 134 -0.23 13.64 -11.52
N VAL A 135 0.14 13.63 -10.24
CA VAL A 135 1.15 14.54 -9.66
C VAL A 135 2.26 13.71 -9.05
N VAL A 136 3.47 13.93 -9.57
CA VAL A 136 4.69 13.32 -9.04
C VAL A 136 5.42 14.37 -8.23
N ILE A 137 5.71 14.07 -6.96
CA ILE A 137 6.42 14.98 -6.05
C ILE A 137 7.90 14.68 -6.13
N GLU A 138 8.67 15.65 -6.65
CA GLU A 138 10.11 15.54 -6.85
C GLU A 138 10.84 15.21 -5.55
N GLY A 139 11.74 14.24 -5.59
CA GLY A 139 12.57 13.79 -4.48
C GLY A 139 11.82 13.16 -3.30
N ALA A 140 10.48 13.13 -3.32
CA ALA A 140 9.72 12.54 -2.23
C ALA A 140 9.72 11.01 -2.30
N ASN A 141 9.86 10.39 -1.14
CA ASN A 141 9.62 8.97 -0.95
C ASN A 141 8.14 8.73 -0.58
N ARG A 142 7.76 7.49 -0.36
CA ARG A 142 6.37 7.12 -0.05
C ARG A 142 5.90 7.71 1.28
N ILE A 143 6.69 7.55 2.32
CA ILE A 143 6.34 7.94 3.68
C ILE A 143 6.48 9.47 3.89
N ASP A 144 7.25 10.15 3.08
CA ASP A 144 7.36 11.61 3.14
C ASP A 144 5.99 12.30 2.96
N LEU A 145 5.11 11.68 2.18
CA LEU A 145 3.76 12.20 1.96
C LEU A 145 2.76 11.84 3.08
N TYR A 146 3.21 11.27 4.19
CA TYR A 146 2.36 11.00 5.36
C TYR A 146 2.39 12.16 6.36
N ASP A 147 3.55 12.76 6.60
CA ASP A 147 3.78 13.70 7.69
C ASP A 147 4.64 14.92 7.33
N ARG A 148 5.39 14.88 6.21
CA ARG A 148 6.16 16.03 5.75
C ARG A 148 5.24 17.00 5.01
N THR A 149 4.61 17.87 5.77
CA THR A 149 3.58 18.78 5.28
C THR A 149 4.04 19.70 4.16
N GLU A 150 5.32 20.02 4.11
CA GLU A 150 5.96 20.81 3.05
C GLU A 150 6.06 20.08 1.70
N MET A 151 6.03 18.73 1.71
CA MET A 151 6.06 17.91 0.50
C MET A 151 4.65 17.55 0.00
N ILE A 152 3.65 17.65 0.86
CA ILE A 152 2.27 17.32 0.49
C ILE A 152 1.71 18.46 -0.40
N PRO A 153 1.18 18.15 -1.60
CA PRO A 153 0.73 19.18 -2.53
C PRO A 153 -0.67 19.74 -2.16
N TRP A 154 -0.77 20.40 -1.00
CA TRP A 154 -2.03 20.91 -0.43
C TRP A 154 -2.82 21.77 -1.41
N ASN A 155 -2.16 22.70 -2.11
CA ASN A 155 -2.83 23.60 -3.07
C ASN A 155 -3.46 22.80 -4.21
N LYS A 156 -2.77 21.76 -4.70
CA LYS A 156 -3.31 20.89 -5.78
C LYS A 156 -4.49 20.07 -5.29
N LEU A 157 -4.39 19.47 -4.09
CA LEU A 157 -5.49 18.72 -3.49
C LEU A 157 -6.71 19.60 -3.26
N THR A 158 -6.51 20.79 -2.68
CA THR A 158 -7.60 21.74 -2.44
C THR A 158 -8.26 22.15 -3.74
N SER A 159 -7.49 22.65 -4.72
CA SER A 159 -8.05 23.10 -6.00
C SER A 159 -8.76 21.97 -6.76
N PHE A 160 -8.24 20.75 -6.70
CA PHE A 160 -8.90 19.60 -7.33
C PHE A 160 -10.29 19.33 -6.73
N PHE A 161 -10.40 19.33 -5.40
CA PHE A 161 -11.70 19.11 -4.77
C PHE A 161 -12.64 20.31 -4.93
N GLU A 162 -12.16 21.55 -4.85
CA GLU A 162 -12.97 22.74 -5.11
C GLU A 162 -13.56 22.72 -6.52
N GLN A 163 -12.75 22.36 -7.53
CA GLN A 163 -13.20 22.27 -8.92
C GLN A 163 -14.28 21.20 -9.13
N HIS A 164 -14.24 20.10 -8.39
CA HIS A 164 -15.05 18.92 -8.69
C HIS A 164 -16.16 18.63 -7.69
N LEU A 165 -16.20 19.30 -6.53
CA LEU A 165 -17.27 19.13 -5.52
C LEU A 165 -18.24 20.30 -5.47
N ASN A 166 -17.87 21.49 -5.93
CA ASN A 166 -18.71 22.69 -5.93
C ASN A 166 -19.61 22.82 -7.17
N LYS A 167 -20.15 21.67 -7.66
CA LYS A 167 -21.10 21.65 -8.78
C LYS A 167 -22.50 21.33 -8.31
#